data_158c5f2a613c69e6140270652757ce50
#
_entry.id   158c5f2a613c69e6140270652757ce50
#
_cell.length_a   1.000
_cell.length_b   1.000
_cell.length_c   1.000
_cell.angle_alpha   90.00
_cell.angle_beta   90.00
_cell.angle_gamma   90.00
#
_symmetry.space_group_name_H-M   'P 1'
#
loop_
_entity.id
_entity.type
_entity.pdbx_description
1 polymer ?
#
loop_
_entity_poly.entity_id
_entity_poly.type
_entity_poly.pdbx_seq_one_letter_code
_entity_poly.pdbx_strand_id
1 'polypeptide(L)'
;MRSFAVKLFLTVIVVAGFGSALPAAQPDLTFPGETRDQWHGHLRHRFTFRDHAAWVVEPAVARPGHPWSWCLIFPDAFTERCAAPQLVAAGFHHAFIDVGNTFGSPAALEILAAFHDELVRRGLAARPALVGISRGGLFAHRYAAAYPERVAAIYGDAAVCDARSWPGGRAVGRAGKGSPADWATFKQLHGLADDAAALEWTGNPVDTLAPLARAGVALIHVVGDADDVVPPAENALVVAERYRQLGGTIELIHKPGVGHHPHGLDDPAPVVAFLIRHAGGAGDRSPGPRDGAR
;
A
#
# COMPACT_ATOMS: atom_id res chain seq x y z
N MET A 1 57.85 54.50 25.15
CA MET A 1 57.81 53.57 23.99
C MET A 1 56.69 52.58 24.30
N ARG A 2 55.50 52.67 23.57
CA ARG A 2 54.37 51.80 23.80
C ARG A 2 54.33 50.86 22.56
N SER A 3 54.50 49.56 22.81
CA SER A 3 54.43 48.50 21.76
C SER A 3 52.98 48.18 21.49
N PHE A 4 52.56 48.31 20.21
CA PHE A 4 51.27 47.86 19.70
C PHE A 4 51.40 46.41 19.16
N ALA A 5 50.77 45.47 19.84
CA ALA A 5 50.67 44.11 19.32
C ALA A 5 49.43 44.02 18.41
N VAL A 6 49.68 43.75 17.11
CA VAL A 6 48.62 43.46 16.12
C VAL A 6 48.23 42.01 16.25
N LYS A 7 46.97 41.75 16.64
CA LYS A 7 46.37 40.40 16.62
C LYS A 7 45.82 40.12 15.23
N LEU A 8 46.44 39.17 14.54
CA LEU A 8 45.96 38.63 13.27
C LEU A 8 44.87 37.63 13.54
N PHE A 9 43.61 37.92 13.15
CA PHE A 9 42.51 36.96 13.12
C PHE A 9 42.55 36.16 11.83
N LEU A 10 42.81 34.86 11.96
CA LEU A 10 42.72 33.91 10.85
C LEU A 10 41.25 33.43 10.75
N THR A 11 40.52 33.91 9.74
CA THR A 11 39.17 33.43 9.43
C THR A 11 39.28 32.13 8.63
N VAL A 12 38.93 31.00 9.25
CA VAL A 12 38.83 29.71 8.58
C VAL A 12 37.48 29.68 7.89
N ILE A 13 37.45 29.74 6.55
CA ILE A 13 36.27 29.52 5.74
C ILE A 13 36.12 28.01 5.56
N VAL A 14 35.15 27.41 6.28
CA VAL A 14 34.73 26.03 6.03
C VAL A 14 33.82 26.04 4.82
N VAL A 15 34.36 25.65 3.68
CA VAL A 15 33.55 25.37 2.47
C VAL A 15 32.87 24.03 2.69
N ALA A 16 31.57 24.04 3.07
CA ALA A 16 30.75 22.85 3.06
C ALA A 16 30.57 22.40 1.59
N GLY A 17 31.29 21.36 1.22
CA GLY A 17 31.10 20.72 -0.07
C GLY A 17 29.71 20.09 -0.15
N PHE A 18 28.79 20.72 -0.88
CA PHE A 18 27.57 20.04 -1.32
C PHE A 18 27.97 18.93 -2.30
N GLY A 19 28.10 17.74 -1.80
CA GLY A 19 28.22 16.55 -2.64
C GLY A 19 26.94 16.42 -3.48
N SER A 20 26.98 16.78 -4.75
CA SER A 20 25.92 16.48 -5.70
C SER A 20 25.80 14.96 -5.79
N ALA A 21 24.81 14.37 -5.14
CA ALA A 21 24.46 12.99 -5.38
C ALA A 21 24.15 12.84 -6.88
N LEU A 22 24.84 11.92 -7.54
CA LEU A 22 24.53 11.58 -8.93
C LEU A 22 23.03 11.23 -9.00
N PRO A 23 22.29 11.72 -10.03
CA PRO A 23 20.91 11.33 -10.20
C PRO A 23 20.84 9.80 -10.27
N ALA A 24 19.92 9.20 -9.51
CA ALA A 24 19.67 7.77 -9.58
C ALA A 24 19.37 7.40 -11.04
N ALA A 25 19.91 6.26 -11.50
CA ALA A 25 19.60 5.76 -12.84
C ALA A 25 18.09 5.65 -13.00
N GLN A 26 17.57 6.07 -14.17
CA GLN A 26 16.13 5.92 -14.44
C GLN A 26 15.77 4.43 -14.48
N PRO A 27 14.54 4.06 -14.04
CA PRO A 27 14.09 2.68 -14.10
C PRO A 27 13.99 2.22 -15.55
N ASP A 28 14.40 0.98 -15.82
CA ASP A 28 14.17 0.34 -17.12
C ASP A 28 12.82 -0.37 -17.11
N LEU A 29 11.79 0.32 -17.59
CA LEU A 29 10.42 -0.20 -17.66
C LEU A 29 10.08 -0.77 -19.04
N THR A 30 11.08 -1.27 -19.77
CA THR A 30 10.86 -2.00 -21.02
C THR A 30 10.58 -3.48 -20.73
N PHE A 31 9.42 -3.98 -21.15
CA PHE A 31 9.00 -5.35 -20.91
C PHE A 31 8.91 -6.15 -22.21
N PRO A 32 9.27 -7.44 -22.22
CA PRO A 32 9.15 -8.28 -23.42
C PRO A 32 7.69 -8.35 -23.90
N GLY A 33 7.47 -8.10 -25.19
CA GLY A 33 6.16 -8.16 -25.81
C GLY A 33 5.16 -7.11 -25.35
N GLU A 34 5.64 -6.02 -24.74
CA GLU A 34 4.76 -4.96 -24.26
C GLU A 34 4.02 -4.24 -25.37
N THR A 35 2.83 -3.74 -25.04
CA THR A 35 2.12 -2.69 -25.77
C THR A 35 2.03 -1.46 -24.89
N ARG A 36 1.93 -0.29 -25.51
CA ARG A 36 1.87 0.99 -24.79
C ARG A 36 0.58 1.71 -25.12
N ASP A 37 -0.04 2.27 -24.08
CA ASP A 37 -1.20 3.13 -24.21
C ASP A 37 -1.16 4.30 -23.21
N GLN A 38 -2.24 5.07 -23.14
CA GLN A 38 -2.38 6.16 -22.16
C GLN A 38 -3.34 5.77 -21.07
N TRP A 39 -2.95 6.02 -19.82
CA TRP A 39 -3.78 5.88 -18.62
C TRP A 39 -3.82 7.21 -17.87
N HIS A 40 -4.98 7.88 -17.83
CA HIS A 40 -5.13 9.23 -17.25
C HIS A 40 -4.07 10.23 -17.75
N GLY A 41 -3.69 10.17 -19.03
CA GLY A 41 -2.68 11.06 -19.62
C GLY A 41 -1.22 10.67 -19.35
N HIS A 42 -0.97 9.53 -18.72
CA HIS A 42 0.35 8.98 -18.43
C HIS A 42 0.64 7.74 -19.27
N LEU A 43 1.91 7.51 -19.61
CA LEU A 43 2.34 6.34 -20.37
C LEU A 43 2.13 5.07 -19.53
N ARG A 44 1.42 4.07 -20.11
CA ARG A 44 1.24 2.77 -19.50
C ARG A 44 1.84 1.68 -20.37
N HIS A 45 2.70 0.87 -19.76
CA HIS A 45 3.25 -0.37 -20.32
C HIS A 45 2.36 -1.54 -19.95
N ARG A 46 1.80 -2.24 -20.93
CA ARG A 46 1.01 -3.45 -20.76
C ARG A 46 1.80 -4.65 -21.25
N PHE A 47 1.91 -5.68 -20.43
CA PHE A 47 2.68 -6.88 -20.74
C PHE A 47 2.10 -8.11 -20.05
N THR A 48 2.66 -9.27 -20.38
CA THR A 48 2.36 -10.52 -19.70
C THR A 48 3.53 -10.89 -18.79
N PHE A 49 3.25 -11.17 -17.52
CA PHE A 49 4.23 -11.64 -16.54
C PHE A 49 3.78 -13.00 -16.00
N ARG A 50 4.56 -14.07 -16.28
CA ARG A 50 4.22 -15.45 -15.86
C ARG A 50 2.76 -15.80 -16.17
N ASP A 51 2.34 -15.59 -17.41
CA ASP A 51 0.96 -15.82 -17.92
C ASP A 51 -0.14 -14.92 -17.30
N HIS A 52 0.23 -13.91 -16.52
CA HIS A 52 -0.67 -12.92 -15.94
C HIS A 52 -0.60 -11.60 -16.68
N ALA A 53 -1.75 -11.01 -17.00
CA ALA A 53 -1.82 -9.65 -17.52
C ALA A 53 -1.31 -8.67 -16.46
N ALA A 54 -0.38 -7.80 -16.85
CA ALA A 54 0.21 -6.83 -15.96
C ALA A 54 0.43 -5.49 -16.67
N TRP A 55 0.57 -4.43 -15.88
CA TRP A 55 0.93 -3.14 -16.41
C TRP A 55 1.62 -2.26 -15.37
N VAL A 56 2.39 -1.29 -15.87
CA VAL A 56 3.03 -0.22 -15.10
C VAL A 56 2.75 1.11 -15.79
N VAL A 57 2.39 2.12 -15.00
CA VAL A 57 2.22 3.51 -15.45
C VAL A 57 3.42 4.34 -14.99
N GLU A 58 3.98 5.12 -15.89
CA GLU A 58 5.06 6.04 -15.57
C GLU A 58 4.55 7.45 -15.26
N PRO A 59 5.07 8.12 -14.22
CA PRO A 59 4.83 9.55 -14.02
C PRO A 59 5.58 10.37 -15.07
N ALA A 60 5.08 11.57 -15.38
CA ALA A 60 5.79 12.51 -16.26
C ALA A 60 7.18 12.88 -15.72
N VAL A 61 7.31 13.00 -14.40
CA VAL A 61 8.57 13.22 -13.67
C VAL A 61 8.57 12.32 -12.46
N ALA A 62 9.45 11.34 -12.44
CA ALA A 62 9.54 10.42 -11.30
C ALA A 62 10.17 11.09 -10.08
N ARG A 63 9.65 10.79 -8.90
CA ARG A 63 10.28 11.17 -7.63
C ARG A 63 11.61 10.41 -7.44
N PRO A 64 12.59 11.02 -6.73
CA PRO A 64 13.83 10.34 -6.37
C PRO A 64 13.55 9.00 -5.66
N GLY A 65 14.26 7.96 -6.06
CA GLY A 65 14.08 6.60 -5.53
C GLY A 65 12.93 5.82 -6.15
N HIS A 66 12.26 6.37 -7.17
CA HIS A 66 11.23 5.75 -8.00
C HIS A 66 10.14 5.03 -7.20
N PRO A 67 9.47 5.75 -6.27
CA PRO A 67 8.38 5.16 -5.49
C PRO A 67 7.24 4.72 -6.41
N TRP A 68 6.48 3.73 -5.94
CA TRP A 68 5.35 3.23 -6.69
C TRP A 68 4.20 2.79 -5.78
N SER A 69 3.00 2.91 -6.32
CA SER A 69 1.78 2.36 -5.73
C SER A 69 1.36 1.11 -6.50
N TRP A 70 0.82 0.14 -5.79
CA TRP A 70 0.46 -1.15 -6.36
C TRP A 70 -1.00 -1.47 -6.06
N CYS A 71 -1.85 -1.41 -7.09
CA CYS A 71 -3.24 -1.85 -7.00
C CYS A 71 -3.29 -3.38 -7.02
N LEU A 72 -3.92 -4.00 -6.00
CA LEU A 72 -3.90 -5.46 -5.86
C LEU A 72 -5.08 -6.14 -6.57
N ILE A 73 -6.20 -5.40 -6.77
CA ILE A 73 -7.39 -5.84 -7.50
C ILE A 73 -8.25 -4.62 -7.86
N PHE A 74 -9.10 -4.74 -8.85
CA PHE A 74 -9.98 -3.66 -9.33
C PHE A 74 -9.23 -2.42 -9.83
N PRO A 75 -8.29 -2.59 -10.78
CA PRO A 75 -7.36 -1.51 -11.17
C PRO A 75 -8.04 -0.29 -11.80
N ASP A 76 -9.26 -0.44 -12.32
CA ASP A 76 -10.00 0.63 -12.97
C ASP A 76 -11.19 1.14 -12.11
N ALA A 77 -11.33 0.60 -10.87
CA ALA A 77 -12.43 1.00 -10.00
C ALA A 77 -12.08 2.25 -9.20
N PHE A 78 -12.88 3.31 -9.36
CA PHE A 78 -12.77 4.54 -8.57
C PHE A 78 -11.36 5.15 -8.53
N THR A 79 -10.59 5.03 -9.61
CA THR A 79 -9.17 5.39 -9.67
C THR A 79 -8.88 6.80 -9.15
N GLU A 80 -9.68 7.80 -9.56
CA GLU A 80 -9.51 9.19 -9.13
C GLU A 80 -9.82 9.37 -7.65
N ARG A 81 -10.87 8.73 -7.15
CA ARG A 81 -11.26 8.77 -5.75
C ARG A 81 -10.31 7.99 -4.83
N CYS A 82 -9.65 6.95 -5.38
CA CYS A 82 -8.67 6.12 -4.68
C CYS A 82 -7.22 6.58 -4.88
N ALA A 83 -7.03 7.85 -5.25
CA ALA A 83 -5.74 8.54 -5.30
C ALA A 83 -4.75 8.06 -6.39
N ALA A 84 -5.09 7.11 -7.26
CA ALA A 84 -4.11 6.51 -8.15
C ALA A 84 -3.55 7.51 -9.18
N PRO A 85 -4.37 8.29 -9.95
CA PRO A 85 -3.84 9.30 -10.88
C PRO A 85 -3.09 10.43 -10.18
N GLN A 86 -3.54 10.83 -8.98
CA GLN A 86 -2.88 11.89 -8.20
C GLN A 86 -1.51 11.46 -7.70
N LEU A 87 -1.34 10.20 -7.33
CA LEU A 87 -0.03 9.65 -6.98
C LEU A 87 0.90 9.63 -8.19
N VAL A 88 0.40 9.24 -9.38
CA VAL A 88 1.20 9.29 -10.61
C VAL A 88 1.59 10.73 -10.94
N ALA A 89 0.66 11.68 -10.86
CA ALA A 89 0.96 13.10 -11.04
C ALA A 89 1.97 13.63 -10.01
N ALA A 90 1.98 13.06 -8.79
CA ALA A 90 2.96 13.37 -7.75
C ALA A 90 4.32 12.64 -7.92
N GLY A 91 4.53 11.90 -9.01
CA GLY A 91 5.80 11.27 -9.37
C GLY A 91 5.97 9.82 -8.89
N PHE A 92 4.90 9.16 -8.47
CA PHE A 92 4.89 7.71 -8.24
C PHE A 92 4.67 6.95 -9.55
N HIS A 93 5.28 5.80 -9.71
CA HIS A 93 4.81 4.81 -10.66
C HIS A 93 3.55 4.14 -10.12
N HIS A 94 2.72 3.55 -10.98
CA HIS A 94 1.55 2.79 -10.56
C HIS A 94 1.51 1.45 -11.27
N ALA A 95 1.29 0.36 -10.54
CA ALA A 95 1.39 -0.97 -11.10
C ALA A 95 0.19 -1.85 -10.74
N PHE A 96 -0.05 -2.87 -11.57
CA PHE A 96 -1.04 -3.91 -11.37
C PHE A 96 -0.59 -5.22 -12.03
N ILE A 97 -0.97 -6.33 -11.44
CA ILE A 97 -0.93 -7.66 -12.05
C ILE A 97 -2.22 -8.40 -11.72
N ASP A 98 -2.81 -9.03 -12.72
CA ASP A 98 -4.05 -9.79 -12.55
C ASP A 98 -3.76 -11.22 -12.06
N VAL A 99 -3.92 -11.43 -10.78
CA VAL A 99 -3.88 -12.78 -10.17
C VAL A 99 -5.28 -13.37 -9.95
N GLY A 100 -6.31 -12.75 -10.54
CA GLY A 100 -7.69 -13.18 -10.42
C GLY A 100 -8.29 -13.00 -9.02
N ASN A 101 -9.47 -13.57 -8.83
CA ASN A 101 -10.15 -13.51 -7.53
C ASN A 101 -9.61 -14.60 -6.58
N THR A 102 -8.37 -14.45 -6.17
CA THR A 102 -7.63 -15.45 -5.37
C THR A 102 -7.61 -15.17 -3.87
N PHE A 103 -8.25 -14.09 -3.40
CA PHE A 103 -8.32 -13.70 -1.97
C PHE A 103 -6.95 -13.65 -1.27
N GLY A 104 -5.87 -13.36 -2.01
CA GLY A 104 -4.52 -13.39 -1.48
C GLY A 104 -4.09 -14.80 -1.03
N SER A 105 -4.49 -15.84 -1.76
CA SER A 105 -4.08 -17.24 -1.49
C SER A 105 -2.55 -17.40 -1.53
N PRO A 106 -1.98 -18.46 -0.94
CA PRO A 106 -0.54 -18.70 -0.96
C PRO A 106 0.06 -18.65 -2.37
N ALA A 107 -0.58 -19.31 -3.35
CA ALA A 107 -0.13 -19.29 -4.74
C ALA A 107 -0.15 -17.88 -5.36
N ALA A 108 -1.18 -17.07 -5.06
CA ALA A 108 -1.22 -15.69 -5.52
C ALA A 108 -0.10 -14.85 -4.89
N LEU A 109 0.20 -15.05 -3.61
CA LEU A 109 1.29 -14.32 -2.94
C LEU A 109 2.66 -14.62 -3.58
N GLU A 110 2.90 -15.84 -4.06
CA GLU A 110 4.14 -16.19 -4.77
C GLU A 110 4.26 -15.44 -6.10
N ILE A 111 3.16 -15.31 -6.87
CA ILE A 111 3.14 -14.55 -8.11
C ILE A 111 3.36 -13.06 -7.83
N LEU A 112 2.67 -12.52 -6.82
CA LEU A 112 2.84 -11.13 -6.40
C LEU A 112 4.29 -10.86 -5.95
N ALA A 113 4.91 -11.77 -5.19
CA ALA A 113 6.30 -11.62 -4.76
C ALA A 113 7.27 -11.61 -5.95
N ALA A 114 7.06 -12.49 -6.92
CA ALA A 114 7.88 -12.51 -8.13
C ALA A 114 7.70 -11.24 -8.99
N PHE A 115 6.50 -10.71 -9.08
CA PHE A 115 6.22 -9.44 -9.78
C PHE A 115 6.89 -8.26 -9.08
N HIS A 116 6.80 -8.20 -7.76
CA HIS A 116 7.54 -7.22 -6.97
C HIS A 116 9.04 -7.26 -7.25
N ASP A 117 9.66 -8.46 -7.21
CA ASP A 117 11.08 -8.63 -7.45
C ASP A 117 11.48 -8.16 -8.87
N GLU A 118 10.62 -8.41 -9.86
CA GLU A 118 10.83 -7.93 -11.23
C GLU A 118 10.83 -6.40 -11.31
N LEU A 119 9.86 -5.73 -10.68
CA LEU A 119 9.78 -4.27 -10.71
C LEU A 119 10.95 -3.61 -9.94
N VAL A 120 11.34 -4.18 -8.81
CA VAL A 120 12.52 -3.72 -8.05
C VAL A 120 13.80 -3.91 -8.87
N ARG A 121 13.97 -5.04 -9.55
CA ARG A 121 15.10 -5.30 -10.42
C ARG A 121 15.18 -4.29 -11.58
N ARG A 122 14.04 -3.77 -12.01
CA ARG A 122 13.94 -2.71 -13.04
C ARG A 122 14.18 -1.30 -12.51
N GLY A 123 14.41 -1.14 -11.22
CA GLY A 123 14.78 0.13 -10.60
C GLY A 123 13.67 0.85 -9.84
N LEU A 124 12.50 0.24 -9.65
CA LEU A 124 11.49 0.78 -8.76
C LEU A 124 11.87 0.55 -7.28
N ALA A 125 11.31 1.36 -6.40
CA ALA A 125 11.58 1.30 -4.96
C ALA A 125 11.30 -0.11 -4.40
N ALA A 126 12.15 -0.58 -3.48
CA ALA A 126 12.00 -1.89 -2.85
C ALA A 126 10.75 -2.00 -1.95
N ARG A 127 10.14 -0.88 -1.57
CA ARG A 127 8.99 -0.83 -0.65
C ARG A 127 7.86 0.03 -1.24
N PRO A 128 6.92 -0.56 -2.00
CA PRO A 128 5.75 0.14 -2.52
C PRO A 128 4.72 0.51 -1.46
N ALA A 129 3.79 1.37 -1.88
CA ALA A 129 2.50 1.53 -1.24
C ALA A 129 1.49 0.55 -1.87
N LEU A 130 0.86 -0.31 -1.06
CA LEU A 130 -0.18 -1.22 -1.54
C LEU A 130 -1.55 -0.53 -1.48
N VAL A 131 -2.38 -0.76 -2.50
CA VAL A 131 -3.76 -0.26 -2.57
C VAL A 131 -4.71 -1.45 -2.56
N GLY A 132 -5.50 -1.57 -1.48
CA GLY A 132 -6.44 -2.66 -1.25
C GLY A 132 -7.88 -2.17 -1.14
N ILE A 133 -8.60 -2.11 -2.27
CA ILE A 133 -10.02 -1.74 -2.31
C ILE A 133 -10.87 -2.97 -2.04
N SER A 134 -11.84 -2.89 -1.12
CA SER A 134 -12.78 -3.97 -0.81
C SER A 134 -12.03 -5.30 -0.52
N ARG A 135 -12.29 -6.38 -1.29
CA ARG A 135 -11.56 -7.65 -1.16
C ARG A 135 -10.04 -7.52 -1.36
N GLY A 136 -9.57 -6.44 -1.98
CA GLY A 136 -8.15 -6.11 -2.10
C GLY A 136 -7.45 -5.93 -0.76
N GLY A 137 -8.19 -5.68 0.30
CA GLY A 137 -7.67 -5.66 1.66
C GLY A 137 -7.03 -6.99 2.07
N LEU A 138 -7.62 -8.14 1.69
CA LEU A 138 -7.03 -9.47 1.92
C LEU A 138 -5.68 -9.60 1.20
N PHE A 139 -5.60 -9.18 -0.07
CA PHE A 139 -4.36 -9.25 -0.84
C PHE A 139 -3.26 -8.39 -0.22
N ALA A 140 -3.56 -7.11 0.05
CA ALA A 140 -2.59 -6.15 0.55
C ALA A 140 -2.02 -6.54 1.91
N HIS A 141 -2.89 -6.85 2.88
CA HIS A 141 -2.43 -7.18 4.22
C HIS A 141 -1.76 -8.56 4.30
N ARG A 142 -2.27 -9.55 3.54
CA ARG A 142 -1.64 -10.87 3.49
C ARG A 142 -0.26 -10.83 2.83
N TYR A 143 -0.13 -10.05 1.74
CA TYR A 143 1.18 -9.82 1.13
C TYR A 143 2.14 -9.16 2.13
N ALA A 144 1.68 -8.10 2.80
CA ALA A 144 2.49 -7.42 3.80
C ALA A 144 2.83 -8.31 5.02
N ALA A 145 1.92 -9.21 5.43
CA ALA A 145 2.21 -10.16 6.51
C ALA A 145 3.26 -11.22 6.13
N ALA A 146 3.23 -11.68 4.86
CA ALA A 146 4.21 -12.63 4.33
C ALA A 146 5.57 -11.99 4.03
N TYR A 147 5.57 -10.71 3.59
CA TYR A 147 6.77 -9.98 3.16
C TYR A 147 6.83 -8.57 3.76
N PRO A 148 6.86 -8.42 5.08
CA PRO A 148 6.69 -7.12 5.74
C PRO A 148 7.78 -6.11 5.38
N GLU A 149 9.00 -6.57 5.12
CA GLU A 149 10.12 -5.71 4.73
C GLU A 149 9.99 -5.13 3.32
N ARG A 150 9.07 -5.67 2.52
CA ARG A 150 8.82 -5.25 1.13
C ARG A 150 7.70 -4.21 1.00
N VAL A 151 7.12 -3.73 2.09
CA VAL A 151 5.96 -2.81 2.05
C VAL A 151 6.26 -1.56 2.86
N ALA A 152 6.01 -0.39 2.28
CA ALA A 152 6.15 0.89 2.97
C ALA A 152 4.84 1.31 3.66
N ALA A 153 3.72 1.20 2.93
CA ALA A 153 2.42 1.60 3.42
C ALA A 153 1.30 0.76 2.78
N ILE A 154 0.13 0.73 3.43
CA ILE A 154 -1.11 0.17 2.86
C ILE A 154 -2.20 1.23 2.93
N TYR A 155 -2.85 1.49 1.80
CA TYR A 155 -4.13 2.16 1.71
C TYR A 155 -5.23 1.11 1.57
N GLY A 156 -6.10 1.01 2.56
CA GLY A 156 -7.29 0.18 2.55
C GLY A 156 -8.56 1.04 2.35
N ASP A 157 -9.38 0.72 1.36
CA ASP A 157 -10.67 1.37 1.15
C ASP A 157 -11.80 0.38 1.29
N ALA A 158 -12.66 0.55 2.30
CA ALA A 158 -13.67 -0.43 2.67
C ALA A 158 -13.09 -1.86 2.67
N ALA A 159 -11.85 -1.99 3.18
CA ALA A 159 -11.00 -3.14 2.99
C ALA A 159 -11.47 -4.35 3.80
N VAL A 160 -11.55 -5.51 3.15
CA VAL A 160 -11.76 -6.79 3.83
C VAL A 160 -10.52 -7.14 4.62
N CYS A 161 -10.67 -7.17 5.95
CA CYS A 161 -9.59 -7.52 6.88
C CYS A 161 -9.91 -8.80 7.69
N ASP A 162 -11.12 -9.31 7.56
CA ASP A 162 -11.57 -10.57 8.14
C ASP A 162 -12.44 -11.33 7.14
N ALA A 163 -11.96 -12.48 6.66
CA ALA A 163 -12.69 -13.30 5.71
C ALA A 163 -14.00 -13.86 6.31
N ARG A 164 -14.09 -13.96 7.63
CA ARG A 164 -15.30 -14.35 8.34
C ARG A 164 -16.41 -13.30 8.21
N SER A 165 -16.04 -12.00 8.15
CA SER A 165 -16.97 -10.91 7.89
C SER A 165 -17.37 -10.85 6.41
N TRP A 166 -16.40 -10.92 5.50
CA TRP A 166 -16.60 -11.08 4.08
C TRP A 166 -15.44 -11.90 3.49
N PRO A 167 -15.69 -12.97 2.73
CA PRO A 167 -16.96 -13.42 2.15
C PRO A 167 -17.88 -14.27 3.05
N GLY A 168 -17.49 -14.65 4.29
CA GLY A 168 -18.30 -15.46 5.18
C GLY A 168 -19.66 -14.82 5.54
N GLY A 169 -19.64 -13.68 6.18
CA GLY A 169 -20.80 -12.85 6.47
C GLY A 169 -21.87 -13.52 7.32
N ARG A 170 -23.14 -13.22 7.05
CA ARG A 170 -24.29 -13.70 7.81
C ARG A 170 -24.41 -15.22 7.87
N ALA A 171 -23.93 -15.94 6.84
CA ALA A 171 -23.96 -17.39 6.81
C ALA A 171 -23.14 -18.04 7.91
N VAL A 172 -22.15 -17.31 8.44
CA VAL A 172 -21.29 -17.75 9.56
C VAL A 172 -21.44 -16.89 10.82
N GLY A 173 -22.59 -16.21 10.96
CA GLY A 173 -22.92 -15.43 12.16
C GLY A 173 -22.24 -14.06 12.27
N ARG A 174 -21.80 -13.48 11.15
CA ARG A 174 -21.21 -12.13 11.10
C ARG A 174 -22.22 -11.09 10.58
N ALA A 175 -21.93 -9.80 10.83
CA ALA A 175 -22.79 -8.70 10.41
C ALA A 175 -22.70 -8.43 8.90
N GLY A 176 -21.53 -8.65 8.29
CA GLY A 176 -21.32 -8.47 6.87
C GLY A 176 -22.27 -9.29 6.00
N LYS A 177 -22.67 -8.78 4.85
CA LYS A 177 -23.60 -9.46 3.95
C LYS A 177 -23.13 -10.85 3.54
N GLY A 178 -21.81 -10.98 3.29
CA GLY A 178 -21.22 -12.21 2.79
C GLY A 178 -21.55 -12.52 1.34
N SER A 179 -20.90 -13.57 0.82
CA SER A 179 -21.09 -14.12 -0.52
C SER A 179 -20.85 -15.64 -0.46
N PRO A 180 -21.89 -16.49 -0.52
CA PRO A 180 -21.71 -17.95 -0.41
C PRO A 180 -20.75 -18.52 -1.48
N ALA A 181 -20.81 -18.02 -2.71
CA ALA A 181 -19.92 -18.45 -3.78
C ALA A 181 -18.47 -18.06 -3.52
N ASP A 182 -18.23 -16.80 -3.10
CA ASP A 182 -16.89 -16.34 -2.75
C ASP A 182 -16.36 -17.04 -1.49
N TRP A 183 -17.24 -17.38 -0.53
CA TRP A 183 -16.87 -18.13 0.67
C TRP A 183 -16.40 -19.55 0.34
N ALA A 184 -17.10 -20.23 -0.56
CA ALA A 184 -16.69 -21.55 -1.04
C ALA A 184 -15.34 -21.47 -1.78
N THR A 185 -15.16 -20.48 -2.66
CA THR A 185 -13.91 -20.24 -3.39
C THR A 185 -12.76 -19.90 -2.45
N PHE A 186 -13.01 -19.03 -1.45
CA PHE A 186 -12.03 -18.70 -0.41
C PHE A 186 -11.54 -19.95 0.32
N LYS A 187 -12.45 -20.80 0.81
CA LYS A 187 -12.09 -22.04 1.50
C LYS A 187 -11.23 -22.94 0.62
N GLN A 188 -11.64 -23.16 -0.62
CA GLN A 188 -10.90 -23.98 -1.57
C GLN A 188 -9.48 -23.47 -1.80
N LEU A 189 -9.32 -22.17 -2.06
CA LEU A 189 -8.02 -21.55 -2.36
C LEU A 189 -7.07 -21.51 -1.16
N HIS A 190 -7.62 -21.55 0.05
CA HIS A 190 -6.84 -21.57 1.29
C HIS A 190 -6.70 -22.97 1.90
N GLY A 191 -7.21 -24.02 1.22
CA GLY A 191 -7.12 -25.41 1.69
C GLY A 191 -7.93 -25.68 2.98
N LEU A 192 -9.03 -24.94 3.20
CA LEU A 192 -9.88 -25.06 4.37
C LEU A 192 -11.01 -26.04 4.09
N ALA A 193 -11.09 -27.10 4.89
CA ALA A 193 -11.98 -28.24 4.62
C ALA A 193 -13.46 -27.88 4.70
N ASP A 194 -13.84 -27.03 5.66
CA ASP A 194 -15.21 -26.66 5.96
C ASP A 194 -15.30 -25.26 6.60
N ASP A 195 -16.50 -24.89 7.04
CA ASP A 195 -16.74 -23.61 7.70
C ASP A 195 -16.07 -23.54 9.08
N ALA A 196 -15.99 -24.65 9.82
CA ALA A 196 -15.34 -24.67 11.13
C ALA A 196 -13.85 -24.35 11.00
N ALA A 197 -13.15 -25.01 10.05
CA ALA A 197 -11.75 -24.72 9.74
C ALA A 197 -11.54 -23.26 9.28
N ALA A 198 -12.49 -22.72 8.49
CA ALA A 198 -12.41 -21.34 8.03
C ALA A 198 -12.67 -20.31 9.15
N LEU A 199 -13.53 -20.61 10.11
CA LEU A 199 -13.78 -19.76 11.27
C LEU A 199 -12.60 -19.72 12.25
N GLU A 200 -11.84 -20.81 12.35
CA GLU A 200 -10.64 -20.91 13.18
C GLU A 200 -9.37 -20.40 12.47
N TRP A 201 -9.46 -20.13 11.16
CA TRP A 201 -8.31 -19.72 10.38
C TRP A 201 -7.72 -18.38 10.84
N THR A 202 -6.43 -18.39 11.21
CA THR A 202 -5.70 -17.25 11.78
C THR A 202 -4.93 -16.42 10.75
N GLY A 203 -5.09 -16.70 9.46
CA GLY A 203 -4.42 -15.96 8.39
C GLY A 203 -5.16 -14.67 7.95
N ASN A 204 -6.19 -14.23 8.70
CA ASN A 204 -6.88 -12.99 8.42
C ASN A 204 -5.98 -11.77 8.71
N PRO A 205 -6.11 -10.68 7.96
CA PRO A 205 -5.43 -9.41 8.27
C PRO A 205 -5.53 -8.99 9.73
N VAL A 206 -6.74 -9.08 10.34
CA VAL A 206 -6.95 -8.75 11.76
C VAL A 206 -6.10 -9.60 12.72
N ASP A 207 -5.66 -10.78 12.31
CA ASP A 207 -4.91 -11.72 13.15
C ASP A 207 -3.39 -11.70 12.87
N THR A 208 -2.94 -11.04 11.77
CA THR A 208 -1.56 -11.09 11.26
C THR A 208 -0.84 -9.74 11.23
N LEU A 209 -1.19 -8.81 12.13
CA LEU A 209 -0.68 -7.43 12.13
C LEU A 209 0.73 -7.27 12.72
N ALA A 210 1.17 -8.17 13.58
CA ALA A 210 2.43 -8.02 14.31
C ALA A 210 3.68 -7.93 13.41
N PRO A 211 3.83 -8.71 12.31
CA PRO A 211 4.93 -8.53 11.38
C PRO A 211 4.96 -7.15 10.72
N LEU A 212 3.80 -6.60 10.33
CA LEU A 212 3.67 -5.29 9.72
C LEU A 212 4.11 -4.18 10.70
N ALA A 213 3.67 -4.26 11.95
CA ALA A 213 4.03 -3.27 12.98
C ALA A 213 5.54 -3.27 13.25
N ARG A 214 6.17 -4.46 13.37
CA ARG A 214 7.63 -4.57 13.54
C ARG A 214 8.41 -3.99 12.36
N ALA A 215 7.93 -4.17 11.13
CA ALA A 215 8.56 -3.63 9.92
C ALA A 215 8.26 -2.15 9.68
N GLY A 216 7.41 -1.53 10.52
CA GLY A 216 7.04 -0.11 10.41
C GLY A 216 6.19 0.19 9.17
N VAL A 217 5.35 -0.74 8.72
CA VAL A 217 4.40 -0.51 7.62
C VAL A 217 3.34 0.49 8.10
N ALA A 218 3.16 1.60 7.39
CA ALA A 218 2.15 2.59 7.74
C ALA A 218 0.79 2.24 7.10
N LEU A 219 -0.30 2.37 7.86
CA LEU A 219 -1.65 2.05 7.38
C LEU A 219 -2.52 3.31 7.30
N ILE A 220 -3.30 3.45 6.23
CA ILE A 220 -4.42 4.38 6.15
C ILE A 220 -5.64 3.64 5.63
N HIS A 221 -6.77 3.73 6.35
CA HIS A 221 -8.03 3.13 5.92
C HIS A 221 -9.10 4.22 5.75
N VAL A 222 -9.84 4.14 4.65
CA VAL A 222 -11.07 4.91 4.41
C VAL A 222 -12.25 3.98 4.58
N VAL A 223 -13.20 4.35 5.42
CA VAL A 223 -14.34 3.51 5.80
C VAL A 223 -15.66 4.25 5.64
N GLY A 224 -16.66 3.58 5.10
CA GLY A 224 -18.05 4.06 5.13
C GLY A 224 -18.73 3.61 6.43
N ASP A 225 -19.24 4.53 7.23
CA ASP A 225 -19.79 4.19 8.56
C ASP A 225 -21.10 3.37 8.49
N ALA A 226 -21.77 3.37 7.33
CA ALA A 226 -22.95 2.57 7.06
C ALA A 226 -22.67 1.34 6.15
N ASP A 227 -21.40 0.92 6.02
CA ASP A 227 -21.03 -0.23 5.20
C ASP A 227 -21.54 -1.53 5.82
N ASP A 228 -22.52 -2.17 5.17
CA ASP A 228 -23.11 -3.44 5.57
C ASP A 228 -22.59 -4.64 4.74
N VAL A 229 -21.73 -4.39 3.77
CA VAL A 229 -21.03 -5.43 3.00
C VAL A 229 -19.75 -5.84 3.71
N VAL A 230 -18.92 -4.84 4.06
CA VAL A 230 -17.67 -5.00 4.81
C VAL A 230 -17.72 -4.08 6.03
N PRO A 231 -18.49 -4.44 7.09
CA PRO A 231 -18.69 -3.58 8.25
C PRO A 231 -17.36 -3.16 8.88
N PRO A 232 -17.12 -1.85 9.08
CA PRO A 232 -15.88 -1.38 9.71
C PRO A 232 -15.61 -2.02 11.07
N ALA A 233 -16.65 -2.25 11.85
CA ALA A 233 -16.58 -2.85 13.19
C ALA A 233 -16.00 -4.29 13.21
N GLU A 234 -16.06 -4.99 12.07
CA GLU A 234 -15.50 -6.33 11.93
C GLU A 234 -14.17 -6.33 11.16
N ASN A 235 -13.79 -5.20 10.55
CA ASN A 235 -12.65 -5.07 9.66
C ASN A 235 -11.69 -3.95 10.10
N ALA A 236 -11.79 -2.78 9.49
CA ALA A 236 -10.82 -1.68 9.65
C ALA A 236 -10.70 -1.16 11.09
N LEU A 237 -11.79 -1.14 11.87
CA LEU A 237 -11.74 -0.70 13.27
C LEU A 237 -10.99 -1.70 14.15
N VAL A 238 -11.17 -3.01 13.90
CA VAL A 238 -10.41 -4.07 14.59
C VAL A 238 -8.92 -3.97 14.24
N VAL A 239 -8.60 -3.77 12.95
CA VAL A 239 -7.22 -3.52 12.52
C VAL A 239 -6.63 -2.32 13.23
N ALA A 240 -7.36 -1.20 13.27
CA ALA A 240 -6.87 0.04 13.86
C ALA A 240 -6.61 -0.09 15.37
N GLU A 241 -7.51 -0.72 16.09
CA GLU A 241 -7.33 -0.97 17.53
C GLU A 241 -6.09 -1.83 17.78
N ARG A 242 -6.02 -3.01 17.15
CA ARG A 242 -4.93 -3.96 17.35
C ARG A 242 -3.58 -3.41 16.87
N TYR A 243 -3.59 -2.67 15.74
CA TYR A 243 -2.35 -2.12 15.17
C TYR A 243 -1.76 -1.04 16.07
N ARG A 244 -2.58 -0.17 16.67
CA ARG A 244 -2.14 0.82 17.66
C ARG A 244 -1.59 0.16 18.92
N GLN A 245 -2.22 -0.93 19.40
CA GLN A 245 -1.70 -1.71 20.54
C GLN A 245 -0.31 -2.30 20.27
N LEU A 246 -0.01 -2.62 19.00
CA LEU A 246 1.30 -3.08 18.55
C LEU A 246 2.31 -1.95 18.30
N GLY A 247 1.94 -0.69 18.54
CA GLY A 247 2.77 0.49 18.26
C GLY A 247 2.84 0.86 16.78
N GLY A 248 1.98 0.31 15.94
CA GLY A 248 1.94 0.59 14.50
C GLY A 248 1.24 1.93 14.19
N THR A 249 1.67 2.58 13.12
CA THR A 249 1.06 3.81 12.60
C THR A 249 -0.17 3.50 11.76
N ILE A 250 -1.35 3.98 12.17
CA ILE A 250 -2.59 3.85 11.41
C ILE A 250 -3.46 5.10 11.50
N GLU A 251 -3.89 5.59 10.34
CA GLU A 251 -4.89 6.64 10.19
C GLU A 251 -6.22 6.04 9.70
N LEU A 252 -7.35 6.57 10.21
CA LEU A 252 -8.69 6.23 9.76
C LEU A 252 -9.38 7.49 9.25
N ILE A 253 -10.00 7.39 8.07
CA ILE A 253 -10.86 8.43 7.51
C ILE A 253 -12.27 7.85 7.43
N HIS A 254 -13.19 8.45 8.15
CA HIS A 254 -14.59 8.07 8.17
C HIS A 254 -15.40 8.83 7.12
N LYS A 255 -16.32 8.14 6.46
CA LYS A 255 -17.34 8.71 5.58
C LYS A 255 -18.71 8.54 6.23
N PRO A 256 -19.21 9.55 6.99
CA PRO A 256 -20.46 9.43 7.71
C PRO A 256 -21.65 9.12 6.81
N GLY A 257 -22.43 8.09 7.15
CA GLY A 257 -23.63 7.68 6.42
C GLY A 257 -23.38 7.00 5.06
N VAL A 258 -22.12 6.84 4.65
CA VAL A 258 -21.78 6.17 3.39
C VAL A 258 -21.68 4.66 3.61
N GLY A 259 -22.25 3.87 2.68
CA GLY A 259 -22.16 2.41 2.65
C GLY A 259 -20.85 1.93 2.02
N HIS A 260 -20.89 0.72 1.41
CA HIS A 260 -19.72 0.13 0.74
C HIS A 260 -19.26 0.94 -0.46
N HIS A 261 -20.16 1.61 -1.15
CA HIS A 261 -19.89 2.46 -2.30
C HIS A 261 -20.42 3.89 -2.07
N PRO A 262 -19.82 4.89 -2.73
CA PRO A 262 -18.64 4.82 -3.60
C PRO A 262 -17.34 4.64 -2.79
N HIS A 263 -16.36 3.93 -3.38
CA HIS A 263 -15.03 3.84 -2.82
C HIS A 263 -14.27 5.17 -2.90
N GLY A 264 -13.23 5.29 -2.08
CA GLY A 264 -12.36 6.47 -2.03
C GLY A 264 -13.02 7.71 -1.45
N LEU A 265 -12.41 8.84 -1.69
CA LEU A 265 -12.83 10.16 -1.23
C LEU A 265 -13.16 11.06 -2.42
N ASP A 266 -14.04 12.04 -2.23
CA ASP A 266 -14.29 13.08 -3.25
C ASP A 266 -13.03 13.92 -3.47
N ASP A 267 -12.29 14.20 -2.40
CA ASP A 267 -10.92 14.72 -2.44
C ASP A 267 -9.95 13.70 -1.85
N PRO A 268 -9.14 13.00 -2.67
CA PRO A 268 -8.19 12.00 -2.20
C PRO A 268 -6.90 12.59 -1.62
N ALA A 269 -6.74 13.90 -1.53
CA ALA A 269 -5.53 14.57 -1.05
C ALA A 269 -5.00 14.03 0.29
N PRO A 270 -5.83 13.69 1.30
CA PRO A 270 -5.33 13.11 2.54
C PRO A 270 -4.63 11.75 2.34
N VAL A 271 -5.17 10.90 1.46
CA VAL A 271 -4.56 9.59 1.11
C VAL A 271 -3.25 9.80 0.35
N VAL A 272 -3.24 10.71 -0.63
CA VAL A 272 -2.03 11.08 -1.39
C VAL A 272 -0.94 11.57 -0.46
N ALA A 273 -1.26 12.51 0.44
CA ALA A 273 -0.30 13.06 1.39
C ALA A 273 0.26 11.99 2.34
N PHE A 274 -0.58 11.08 2.82
CA PHE A 274 -0.16 9.96 3.64
C PHE A 274 0.82 9.05 2.90
N LEU A 275 0.49 8.63 1.69
CA LEU A 275 1.33 7.72 0.92
C LEU A 275 2.65 8.37 0.49
N ILE A 276 2.65 9.66 0.14
CA ILE A 276 3.89 10.41 -0.12
C ILE A 276 4.78 10.42 1.13
N ARG A 277 4.23 10.70 2.30
CA ARG A 277 4.98 10.75 3.57
C ARG A 277 5.63 9.42 3.93
N HIS A 278 4.95 8.30 3.67
CA HIS A 278 5.41 6.98 4.12
C HIS A 278 6.08 6.13 3.04
N ALA A 279 5.81 6.39 1.75
CA ALA A 279 6.32 5.62 0.63
C ALA A 279 7.03 6.48 -0.45
N GLY A 280 7.12 7.79 -0.28
CA GLY A 280 7.61 8.74 -1.29
C GLY A 280 9.13 8.75 -1.54
N GLY A 281 9.91 7.88 -0.88
CA GLY A 281 11.37 7.78 -1.06
C GLY A 281 12.17 8.43 0.08
N ALA A 282 13.50 8.32 0.01
CA ALA A 282 14.41 8.64 1.10
C ALA A 282 14.52 10.14 1.48
N GLY A 283 13.86 11.04 0.73
CA GLY A 283 13.92 12.50 0.97
C GLY A 283 12.85 13.06 1.91
N ASP A 284 11.80 12.30 2.21
CA ASP A 284 10.58 12.83 2.85
C ASP A 284 10.36 12.33 4.30
N ARG A 285 11.36 11.68 4.91
CA ARG A 285 11.30 11.33 6.33
C ARG A 285 11.68 12.55 7.16
N SER A 286 10.75 13.49 7.35
CA SER A 286 10.80 14.39 8.51
C SER A 286 10.67 13.50 9.76
N PRO A 287 11.61 13.56 10.73
CA PRO A 287 11.43 12.86 12.00
C PRO A 287 10.17 13.43 12.65
N GLY A 288 9.15 12.57 12.82
CA GLY A 288 7.99 12.92 13.64
C GLY A 288 8.46 13.43 15.01
N PRO A 289 7.65 14.28 15.70
CA PRO A 289 8.02 14.79 17.01
C PRO A 289 8.34 13.59 17.91
N ARG A 290 9.57 13.56 18.44
CA ARG A 290 9.92 12.68 19.55
C ARG A 290 9.16 13.21 20.74
N ASP A 291 8.07 12.57 21.10
CA ASP A 291 7.42 12.85 22.37
C ASP A 291 8.47 12.67 23.47
N GLY A 292 8.74 13.79 24.13
CA GLY A 292 9.76 13.90 25.13
C GLY A 292 9.51 12.96 26.30
N ALA A 293 10.57 12.32 26.73
CA ALA A 293 10.64 11.61 27.97
C ALA A 293 10.10 12.48 29.12
N ARG A 294 9.13 11.98 29.87
CA ARG A 294 8.89 12.20 31.27
C ARG A 294 8.44 10.91 31.92
#